data_dd98316ac3bb34dfadc3a56179b460bc
#
_entry.id   dd98316ac3bb34dfadc3a56179b460bc
#
_cell.length_a   1.000
_cell.length_b   1.000
_cell.length_c   1.000
_cell.angle_alpha   90.00
_cell.angle_beta   90.00
_cell.angle_gamma   90.00
#
_symmetry.space_group_name_H-M   'P 1'
#
loop_
_entity.id
_entity.type
_entity.pdbx_description
1 polymer ?
#
loop_
_entity_poly.entity_id
_entity_poly.type
_entity_poly.pdbx_seq_one_letter_code
_entity_poly.pdbx_strand_id
1 'polypeptide(L)'
;MSYMAYGNGMAKLKDGVNKEALYEKLDKIVDDCWRLEYEEELNGYISFWDIDNYHKEDVMNFLNALTPYIAEGEVKYSGEEDCYWMFEFNPETNVWDELDGGYYYAISDLPDNFFIDELERRGYVVSKGK
;
A
#
# COMPACT_ATOMS: atom_id res chain seq x y z
N MET A 1 8.59 -17.68 15.50
CA MET A 1 7.69 -16.62 15.97
C MET A 1 7.36 -15.69 14.83
N SER A 2 6.09 -15.38 14.64
CA SER A 2 5.64 -14.56 13.51
C SER A 2 5.61 -13.10 13.88
N TYR A 3 5.93 -12.25 12.91
CA TYR A 3 5.82 -10.80 13.07
C TYR A 3 4.42 -10.36 12.60
N MET A 4 3.71 -9.66 13.46
CA MET A 4 2.35 -9.21 13.17
C MET A 4 2.36 -7.84 12.50
N ALA A 5 1.67 -7.73 11.39
CA ALA A 5 1.52 -6.46 10.70
C ALA A 5 0.22 -6.42 9.91
N TYR A 6 -0.26 -5.22 9.67
CA TYR A 6 -1.46 -4.98 8.88
C TYR A 6 -1.12 -4.03 7.74
N GLY A 7 -1.46 -4.45 6.53
CA GLY A 7 -1.23 -3.66 5.34
C GLY A 7 -2.52 -3.28 4.65
N ASN A 8 -2.60 -2.05 4.18
CA ASN A 8 -3.72 -1.55 3.39
C ASN A 8 -3.16 -0.92 2.13
N GLY A 9 -3.60 -1.40 0.99
CA GLY A 9 -3.10 -0.95 -0.28
C GLY A 9 -4.19 -0.58 -1.26
N MET A 10 -3.79 0.18 -2.25
CA MET A 10 -4.65 0.55 -3.36
C MET A 10 -3.81 0.70 -4.62
N ALA A 11 -4.33 0.25 -5.73
CA ALA A 11 -3.67 0.37 -7.01
C ALA A 11 -4.68 0.82 -8.06
N LYS A 12 -4.22 1.64 -8.99
CA LYS A 12 -5.03 2.08 -10.13
C LYS A 12 -4.63 1.29 -11.35
N LEU A 13 -5.60 0.64 -11.98
CA LEU A 13 -5.35 -0.13 -13.19
C LEU A 13 -5.11 0.79 -14.38
N LYS A 14 -4.26 0.34 -15.29
CA LYS A 14 -4.09 0.98 -16.58
C LYS A 14 -5.36 0.80 -17.41
N ASP A 15 -5.62 1.74 -18.31
CA ASP A 15 -6.75 1.63 -19.22
C ASP A 15 -6.55 0.43 -20.17
N GLY A 16 -7.63 -0.29 -20.41
CA GLY A 16 -7.63 -1.38 -21.38
C GLY A 16 -6.90 -2.65 -20.97
N VAL A 17 -6.58 -2.80 -19.68
CA VAL A 17 -5.91 -4.03 -19.21
C VAL A 17 -6.88 -5.20 -19.19
N ASN A 18 -6.31 -6.40 -19.34
CA ASN A 18 -7.06 -7.64 -19.23
C ASN A 18 -7.25 -7.98 -17.73
N LYS A 19 -8.39 -7.56 -17.19
CA LYS A 19 -8.70 -7.79 -15.78
C LYS A 19 -8.81 -9.26 -15.42
N GLU A 20 -9.32 -10.07 -16.32
CA GLU A 20 -9.47 -11.50 -16.05
C GLU A 20 -8.10 -12.16 -15.85
N ALA A 21 -7.13 -11.82 -16.69
CA ALA A 21 -5.77 -12.35 -16.56
C ALA A 21 -5.14 -11.90 -15.23
N LEU A 22 -5.36 -10.66 -14.86
CA LEU A 22 -4.86 -10.14 -13.57
C LEU A 22 -5.48 -10.90 -12.41
N TYR A 23 -6.79 -11.00 -12.38
CA TYR A 23 -7.50 -11.63 -11.26
C TYR A 23 -7.16 -13.11 -11.15
N GLU A 24 -6.93 -13.80 -12.27
CA GLU A 24 -6.49 -15.19 -12.24
C GLU A 24 -5.15 -15.32 -11.51
N LYS A 25 -4.22 -14.40 -11.77
CA LYS A 25 -2.92 -14.40 -11.09
C LYS A 25 -3.05 -14.09 -9.61
N LEU A 26 -3.85 -13.07 -9.28
CA LEU A 26 -4.05 -12.68 -7.88
C LEU A 26 -4.76 -13.77 -7.08
N ASP A 27 -5.75 -14.42 -7.68
CA ASP A 27 -6.47 -15.49 -7.02
C ASP A 27 -5.56 -16.64 -6.64
N LYS A 28 -4.61 -16.98 -7.49
CA LYS A 28 -3.64 -18.04 -7.18
C LYS A 28 -2.77 -17.66 -5.98
N ILE A 29 -2.39 -16.39 -5.90
CA ILE A 29 -1.55 -15.92 -4.80
C ILE A 29 -2.34 -15.90 -3.49
N VAL A 30 -3.56 -15.38 -3.50
CA VAL A 30 -4.37 -15.31 -2.28
C VAL A 30 -4.85 -16.68 -1.83
N ASP A 31 -5.04 -17.63 -2.74
CA ASP A 31 -5.38 -19.00 -2.39
C ASP A 31 -4.22 -19.67 -1.62
N ASP A 32 -2.99 -19.34 -1.97
CA ASP A 32 -1.81 -19.86 -1.28
C ASP A 32 -1.46 -19.07 -0.03
N CYS A 33 -2.02 -17.88 0.12
CA CYS A 33 -1.70 -16.97 1.21
C CYS A 33 -2.98 -16.35 1.78
N TRP A 34 -3.59 -17.05 2.72
CA TRP A 34 -4.89 -16.65 3.30
C TRP A 34 -4.91 -15.23 3.89
N ARG A 35 -3.74 -14.65 4.15
CA ARG A 35 -3.62 -13.33 4.76
C ARG A 35 -3.80 -12.19 3.77
N LEU A 36 -3.57 -12.45 2.49
CA LEU A 36 -3.68 -11.44 1.43
C LEU A 36 -5.05 -11.55 0.77
N GLU A 37 -5.71 -10.43 0.62
CA GLU A 37 -7.00 -10.34 -0.06
C GLU A 37 -7.04 -9.09 -0.91
N TYR A 38 -7.88 -9.08 -1.91
CA TYR A 38 -8.10 -7.91 -2.74
C TYR A 38 -9.55 -7.79 -3.13
N GLU A 39 -9.94 -6.59 -3.53
CA GLU A 39 -11.29 -6.31 -3.98
C GLU A 39 -11.25 -5.29 -5.10
N GLU A 40 -12.03 -5.52 -6.15
CA GLU A 40 -12.17 -4.56 -7.23
C GLU A 40 -13.05 -3.41 -6.76
N GLU A 41 -12.55 -2.19 -6.90
CA GLU A 41 -13.25 -0.98 -6.54
C GLU A 41 -13.77 -0.27 -7.80
N LEU A 42 -14.53 0.77 -7.59
CA LEU A 42 -15.02 1.60 -8.70
C LEU A 42 -13.88 2.40 -9.34
N ASN A 43 -14.11 2.84 -10.56
CA ASN A 43 -13.20 3.75 -11.29
C ASN A 43 -11.83 3.16 -11.60
N GLY A 44 -11.75 1.83 -11.72
CA GLY A 44 -10.50 1.19 -12.13
C GLY A 44 -9.49 1.03 -11.02
N TYR A 45 -9.92 1.05 -9.77
CA TYR A 45 -9.05 0.81 -8.63
C TYR A 45 -9.23 -0.60 -8.09
N ILE A 46 -8.15 -1.09 -7.47
CA ILE A 46 -8.18 -2.32 -6.69
C ILE A 46 -7.69 -1.97 -5.30
N SER A 47 -8.45 -2.35 -4.28
CA SER A 47 -7.97 -2.29 -2.91
C SER A 47 -7.48 -3.67 -2.51
N PHE A 48 -6.47 -3.72 -1.65
CA PHE A 48 -5.95 -4.99 -1.16
C PHE A 48 -5.42 -4.80 0.26
N TRP A 49 -5.36 -5.90 1.00
CA TRP A 49 -4.91 -5.84 2.39
C TRP A 49 -4.22 -7.13 2.76
N ASP A 50 -3.35 -6.98 3.75
CA ASP A 50 -2.56 -8.06 4.32
C ASP A 50 -2.79 -8.02 5.84
N ILE A 51 -3.18 -9.12 6.40
CA ILE A 51 -3.47 -9.19 7.84
C ILE A 51 -2.67 -10.31 8.49
N ASP A 52 -2.31 -10.08 9.76
CA ASP A 52 -1.68 -11.09 10.60
C ASP A 52 -0.18 -11.26 10.30
N ASN A 53 0.31 -12.45 10.11
CA ASN A 53 1.74 -12.73 9.98
C ASN A 53 2.35 -12.13 8.72
N TYR A 54 3.28 -11.20 8.90
CA TYR A 54 3.91 -10.53 7.78
C TYR A 54 5.02 -11.38 7.15
N HIS A 55 4.94 -11.60 5.85
CA HIS A 55 5.98 -12.26 5.06
C HIS A 55 6.24 -11.41 3.82
N LYS A 56 7.36 -10.73 3.81
CA LYS A 56 7.71 -9.81 2.72
C LYS A 56 7.72 -10.49 1.36
N GLU A 57 8.17 -11.74 1.30
CA GLU A 57 8.21 -12.48 0.04
C GLU A 57 6.82 -12.64 -0.58
N ASP A 58 5.83 -12.97 0.23
CA ASP A 58 4.45 -13.11 -0.24
C ASP A 58 3.89 -11.78 -0.72
N VAL A 59 4.17 -10.70 0.01
CA VAL A 59 3.76 -9.36 -0.36
C VAL A 59 4.38 -8.97 -1.69
N MET A 60 5.66 -9.20 -1.87
CA MET A 60 6.35 -8.86 -3.12
C MET A 60 5.83 -9.67 -4.30
N ASN A 61 5.48 -10.94 -4.09
CA ASN A 61 4.86 -11.74 -5.13
C ASN A 61 3.53 -11.14 -5.60
N PHE A 62 2.72 -10.66 -4.66
CA PHE A 62 1.46 -10.00 -4.96
C PHE A 62 1.68 -8.69 -5.71
N LEU A 63 2.56 -7.84 -5.21
CA LEU A 63 2.87 -6.55 -5.82
C LEU A 63 3.46 -6.71 -7.23
N ASN A 64 4.33 -7.69 -7.40
CA ASN A 64 4.92 -7.96 -8.72
C ASN A 64 3.88 -8.47 -9.71
N ALA A 65 2.89 -9.22 -9.25
CA ALA A 65 1.80 -9.66 -10.11
C ALA A 65 0.94 -8.48 -10.58
N LEU A 66 0.77 -7.46 -9.73
CA LEU A 66 0.05 -6.24 -10.09
C LEU A 66 0.79 -5.38 -11.10
N THR A 67 2.11 -5.38 -11.04
CA THR A 67 2.96 -4.41 -11.74
C THR A 67 2.63 -4.19 -13.21
N PRO A 68 2.42 -5.24 -14.05
CA PRO A 68 2.14 -5.00 -15.47
C PRO A 68 0.79 -4.32 -15.74
N TYR A 69 -0.09 -4.31 -14.76
CA TYR A 69 -1.48 -3.90 -14.95
C TYR A 69 -1.84 -2.57 -14.33
N ILE A 70 -0.91 -1.93 -13.61
CA ILE A 70 -1.23 -0.74 -12.83
C ILE A 70 -0.45 0.49 -13.30
N ALA A 71 -1.09 1.66 -13.10
CA ALA A 71 -0.47 2.96 -13.34
C ALA A 71 0.03 3.59 -12.06
N GLU A 72 -0.61 3.29 -10.94
CA GLU A 72 -0.27 3.82 -9.62
C GLU A 72 -0.53 2.75 -8.59
N GLY A 73 0.16 2.83 -7.46
CA GLY A 73 -0.09 1.90 -6.37
C GLY A 73 0.70 2.22 -5.13
N GLU A 74 0.13 1.87 -4.00
CA GLU A 74 0.82 1.96 -2.72
C GLU A 74 0.20 0.97 -1.74
N VAL A 75 0.99 0.53 -0.77
CA VAL A 75 0.48 -0.23 0.36
C VAL A 75 1.22 0.23 1.61
N LYS A 76 0.46 0.54 2.65
CA LYS A 76 1.00 1.03 3.91
C LYS A 76 0.84 -0.02 4.98
N TYR A 77 1.92 -0.28 5.71
CA TYR A 77 1.98 -1.27 6.75
C TYR A 77 2.14 -0.64 8.13
N SER A 78 1.45 -1.23 9.08
CA SER A 78 1.60 -0.93 10.50
C SER A 78 1.97 -2.23 11.19
N GLY A 79 3.16 -2.28 11.77
CA GLY A 79 3.68 -3.46 12.44
C GLY A 79 3.70 -3.34 13.95
N GLU A 80 4.42 -4.23 14.59
CA GLU A 80 4.58 -4.23 16.04
C GLU A 80 5.50 -3.08 16.48
N GLU A 81 5.31 -2.63 17.70
CA GLU A 81 6.16 -1.62 18.33
C GLU A 81 6.24 -0.30 17.54
N ASP A 82 5.11 0.12 16.99
CA ASP A 82 5.00 1.37 16.23
C ASP A 82 5.93 1.41 14.99
N CYS A 83 6.17 0.26 14.41
CA CYS A 83 6.90 0.16 13.16
C CYS A 83 5.96 0.44 11.98
N TYR A 84 6.37 1.33 11.10
CA TYR A 84 5.60 1.68 9.91
C TYR A 84 6.50 1.63 8.69
N TRP A 85 5.95 1.12 7.60
CA TRP A 85 6.64 1.14 6.32
C TRP A 85 5.60 1.12 5.21
N MET A 86 6.04 1.36 3.98
CA MET A 86 5.16 1.29 2.84
C MET A 86 5.93 0.85 1.60
N PHE A 87 5.18 0.35 0.64
CA PHE A 87 5.70 0.14 -0.71
C PHE A 87 4.92 1.08 -1.63
N GLU A 88 5.65 1.77 -2.48
CA GLU A 88 5.07 2.70 -3.45
C GLU A 88 5.51 2.30 -4.84
N PHE A 89 4.56 2.20 -5.75
CA PHE A 89 4.86 1.85 -7.13
C PHE A 89 5.43 3.04 -7.88
N ASN A 90 6.58 2.84 -8.52
CA ASN A 90 7.20 3.85 -9.37
C ASN A 90 6.89 3.52 -10.83
N PRO A 91 6.01 4.27 -11.49
CA PRO A 91 5.61 3.96 -12.87
C PRO A 91 6.73 4.18 -13.88
N GLU A 92 7.75 4.96 -13.56
CA GLU A 92 8.87 5.20 -14.46
C GLU A 92 9.79 3.97 -14.54
N THR A 93 9.98 3.28 -13.43
CA THR A 93 10.87 2.12 -13.36
C THR A 93 10.13 0.80 -13.30
N ASN A 94 8.81 0.82 -13.09
CA ASN A 94 7.97 -0.37 -12.86
C ASN A 94 8.45 -1.20 -11.67
N VAL A 95 8.91 -0.52 -10.63
CA VAL A 95 9.42 -1.15 -9.41
C VAL A 95 8.65 -0.60 -8.22
N TRP A 96 8.42 -1.45 -7.22
CA TRP A 96 7.86 -1.04 -5.95
C TRP A 96 9.00 -0.63 -5.01
N ASP A 97 9.02 0.63 -4.63
CA ASP A 97 10.02 1.16 -3.71
C ASP A 97 9.57 0.94 -2.29
N GLU A 98 10.46 0.40 -1.47
CA GLU A 98 10.18 0.23 -0.05
C GLU A 98 10.64 1.47 0.70
N LEU A 99 9.72 2.11 1.41
CA LEU A 99 9.99 3.30 2.19
C LEU A 99 9.83 2.96 3.67
N ASP A 100 10.90 3.18 4.41
CA ASP A 100 10.89 2.93 5.84
C ASP A 100 10.19 4.09 6.55
N GLY A 101 9.15 3.79 7.31
CA GLY A 101 8.39 4.76 8.07
C GLY A 101 8.96 5.04 9.45
N GLY A 102 10.23 4.75 9.68
CA GLY A 102 10.87 4.98 10.97
C GLY A 102 10.77 6.40 11.48
N TYR A 103 10.60 7.35 10.59
CA TYR A 103 10.38 8.75 10.96
C TYR A 103 9.12 8.98 11.76
N TYR A 104 8.19 8.05 11.78
CA TYR A 104 6.98 8.16 12.61
C TYR A 104 7.27 8.01 14.10
N TYR A 105 8.43 7.51 14.44
CA TYR A 105 8.80 7.35 15.85
C TYR A 105 8.91 8.68 16.59
N ALA A 106 9.31 9.71 15.87
CA ALA A 106 9.47 11.04 16.44
C ALA A 106 8.59 12.02 15.66
N ILE A 107 7.33 12.10 16.05
CA ILE A 107 6.35 12.97 15.39
C ILE A 107 6.85 14.41 15.33
N SER A 108 7.54 14.86 16.40
CA SER A 108 8.07 16.22 16.48
C SER A 108 9.14 16.52 15.41
N ASP A 109 9.73 15.47 14.83
CA ASP A 109 10.77 15.64 13.80
C ASP A 109 10.19 15.70 12.38
N LEU A 110 8.89 15.49 12.24
CA LEU A 110 8.24 15.56 10.94
C LEU A 110 8.05 17.02 10.50
N PRO A 111 8.19 17.30 9.20
CA PRO A 111 7.93 18.67 8.72
C PRO A 111 6.48 19.07 8.97
N ASP A 112 6.25 20.35 9.20
CA ASP A 112 4.90 20.86 9.45
C ASP A 112 3.95 20.51 8.31
N ASN A 113 4.40 20.57 7.07
CA ASN A 113 3.53 20.28 5.93
C ASN A 113 3.01 18.84 5.93
N PHE A 114 3.73 17.91 6.53
CA PHE A 114 3.24 16.54 6.67
C PHE A 114 1.92 16.51 7.45
N PHE A 115 1.88 17.22 8.58
CA PHE A 115 0.68 17.27 9.42
C PHE A 115 -0.43 18.06 8.75
N ILE A 116 -0.09 19.17 8.10
CA ILE A 116 -1.05 20.03 7.42
C ILE A 116 -1.72 19.25 6.29
N ASP A 117 -0.95 18.58 5.46
CA ASP A 117 -1.48 17.79 4.35
C ASP A 117 -2.40 16.68 4.84
N GLU A 118 -2.02 15.99 5.90
CA GLU A 118 -2.82 14.91 6.46
C GLU A 118 -4.14 15.44 7.04
N LEU A 119 -4.11 16.56 7.73
CA LEU A 119 -5.32 17.17 8.29
C LEU A 119 -6.25 17.67 7.18
N GLU A 120 -5.69 18.32 6.16
CA GLU A 120 -6.48 18.80 5.03
C GLU A 120 -7.11 17.65 4.26
N ARG A 121 -6.39 16.55 4.10
CA ARG A 121 -6.91 15.35 3.48
C ARG A 121 -8.13 14.82 4.23
N ARG A 122 -8.15 14.99 5.55
CA ARG A 122 -9.27 14.56 6.40
C ARG A 122 -10.41 15.58 6.46
N GLY A 123 -10.30 16.68 5.73
CA GLY A 123 -11.34 17.69 5.65
C GLY A 123 -11.20 18.85 6.61
N TYR A 124 -10.09 18.95 7.32
CA TYR A 124 -9.84 20.09 8.20
C TYR A 124 -9.25 21.25 7.43
N VAL A 125 -9.59 22.45 7.84
CA VAL A 125 -8.97 23.67 7.34
C VAL A 125 -7.87 24.06 8.30
N VAL A 126 -6.62 24.08 7.79
CA VAL A 126 -5.47 24.38 8.63
C VAL A 126 -4.94 25.77 8.25
N SER A 127 -4.81 26.62 9.25
CA SER A 127 -4.20 27.92 9.07
C SER A 127 -3.06 28.08 10.08
N LYS A 128 -1.97 28.72 9.61
CA LYS A 128 -0.83 28.98 10.46
C LYS A 128 -1.16 30.17 11.36
N GLY A 129 -1.19 29.92 12.65
CA GLY A 129 -1.41 30.97 13.63
C GLY A 129 -0.15 31.82 13.76
N LYS A 130 -0.25 33.08 13.43
CA LYS A 130 0.83 34.08 13.58
C LYS A 130 2.16 33.69 12.99
#